data_199cdd6992ea5270d9cee04d4f7b24a7
#
_entry.id   199cdd6992ea5270d9cee04d4f7b24a7
#
_cell.length_a   1.000
_cell.length_b   1.000
_cell.length_c   1.000
_cell.angle_alpha   90.00
_cell.angle_beta   90.00
_cell.angle_gamma   90.00
#
_symmetry.space_group_name_H-M   'P 1'
#
loop_
_entity.id
_entity.type
_entity.pdbx_description
1 polymer ?
#
loop_
_entity_poly.entity_id
_entity_poly.type
_entity_poly.pdbx_seq_one_letter_code
_entity_poly.pdbx_strand_id
1 'polypeptide(L)'
;QGVPTRVQSAISMSQVAEPFIRRRAVRHLEKGRVVIFGGGTGNPYCSTDTAAALRANEIGAEVILKATKVDGIYDSDPMKNPKAKRFATISYIDALQKRLKVMDSTAFSLCMDNGMPIIVFDLFKKHNFRKVILGGRVGTRVS
;
A
#
# COMPACT_ATOMS: atom_id res chain seq x y z
N GLN A 1 -11.40 4.37 20.13
CA GLN A 1 -12.26 4.04 18.99
C GLN A 1 -12.88 2.62 19.11
N GLY A 2 -12.51 1.86 20.13
CA GLY A 2 -13.07 0.53 20.39
C GLY A 2 -12.61 -0.59 19.42
N VAL A 3 -11.62 -0.33 18.57
CA VAL A 3 -11.11 -1.33 17.61
C VAL A 3 -9.91 -2.06 18.21
N PRO A 4 -9.96 -3.39 18.41
CA PRO A 4 -8.83 -4.16 18.89
C PRO A 4 -7.64 -4.06 17.92
N THR A 5 -6.50 -3.62 18.42
CA THR A 5 -5.31 -3.36 17.60
C THR A 5 -4.07 -4.03 18.18
N ARG A 6 -3.14 -4.44 17.33
CA ARG A 6 -1.81 -4.95 17.69
C ARG A 6 -0.74 -4.22 16.89
N VAL A 7 0.40 -4.00 17.53
CA VAL A 7 1.58 -3.42 16.89
C VAL A 7 2.65 -4.50 16.81
N GLN A 8 3.18 -4.72 15.61
CA GLN A 8 4.31 -5.60 15.37
C GLN A 8 5.46 -4.84 14.71
N SER A 9 6.67 -5.02 15.21
CA SER A 9 7.86 -4.32 14.72
C SER A 9 8.81 -5.27 14.02
N ALA A 10 9.37 -4.82 12.89
CA ALA A 10 10.47 -5.50 12.21
C ALA A 10 11.79 -5.39 12.98
N ILE A 11 11.92 -4.40 13.86
CA ILE A 11 13.06 -4.21 14.73
C ILE A 11 12.69 -4.73 16.11
N SER A 12 13.57 -5.54 16.73
CA SER A 12 13.34 -6.10 18.06
C SER A 12 13.26 -5.00 19.12
N MET A 13 12.08 -4.84 19.69
CA MET A 13 11.79 -3.91 20.79
C MET A 13 10.67 -4.49 21.68
N SER A 14 10.86 -5.69 22.16
CA SER A 14 9.83 -6.50 22.84
C SER A 14 9.16 -5.83 24.05
N GLN A 15 9.78 -4.82 24.65
CA GLN A 15 9.21 -4.01 25.72
C GLN A 15 8.13 -3.03 25.24
N VAL A 16 8.06 -2.74 23.92
CA VAL A 16 7.17 -1.74 23.33
C VAL A 16 6.20 -2.34 22.33
N ALA A 17 6.66 -3.29 21.51
CA ALA A 17 5.87 -3.90 20.44
C ALA A 17 6.24 -5.37 20.25
N GLU A 18 5.29 -6.18 19.79
CA GLU A 18 5.56 -7.56 19.42
C GLU A 18 6.59 -7.61 18.26
N PRO A 19 7.53 -8.56 18.26
CA PRO A 19 8.34 -8.80 17.07
C PRO A 19 7.43 -9.30 15.92
N PHE A 20 7.71 -8.84 14.71
CA PHE A 20 6.96 -9.31 13.54
C PHE A 20 7.19 -10.81 13.33
N ILE A 21 6.12 -11.57 13.39
CA ILE A 21 6.06 -12.97 13.04
C ILE A 21 4.83 -13.18 12.18
N ARG A 22 5.00 -13.59 10.92
CA ARG A 22 3.92 -13.75 9.93
C ARG A 22 2.71 -14.49 10.50
N ARG A 23 2.91 -15.65 11.13
CA ARG A 23 1.82 -16.46 11.69
C ARG A 23 1.04 -15.73 12.79
N ARG A 24 1.70 -14.89 13.59
CA ARG A 24 1.01 -14.06 14.60
C ARG A 24 0.20 -12.96 13.94
N ALA A 25 0.76 -12.28 12.92
CA ALA A 25 0.06 -11.26 12.17
C ALA A 25 -1.25 -11.82 11.57
N VAL A 26 -1.15 -12.92 10.85
CA VAL A 26 -2.31 -13.62 10.28
C VAL A 26 -3.32 -13.98 11.37
N ARG A 27 -2.87 -14.55 12.49
CA ARG A 27 -3.76 -14.90 13.60
C ARG A 27 -4.45 -13.70 14.24
N HIS A 28 -3.82 -12.54 14.26
CA HIS A 28 -4.47 -11.32 14.73
C HIS A 28 -5.55 -10.86 13.74
N LEU A 29 -5.28 -10.90 12.44
CA LEU A 29 -6.24 -10.55 11.40
C LEU A 29 -7.45 -11.49 11.40
N GLU A 30 -7.25 -12.80 11.52
CA GLU A 30 -8.32 -13.81 11.66
C GLU A 30 -9.24 -13.54 12.87
N LYS A 31 -8.70 -12.92 13.92
CA LYS A 31 -9.47 -12.50 15.10
C LYS A 31 -10.14 -11.12 14.93
N GLY A 32 -10.17 -10.57 13.73
CA GLY A 32 -10.77 -9.27 13.44
C GLY A 32 -10.01 -8.07 14.05
N ARG A 33 -8.71 -8.22 14.30
CA ARG A 33 -7.87 -7.14 14.84
C ARG A 33 -7.23 -6.34 13.72
N VAL A 34 -7.01 -5.06 13.97
CA VAL A 34 -6.12 -4.26 13.14
C VAL A 34 -4.67 -4.54 13.55
N VAL A 35 -3.78 -4.77 12.60
CA VAL A 35 -2.35 -4.94 12.84
C VAL A 35 -1.59 -3.77 12.25
N ILE A 36 -0.79 -3.12 13.08
CA ILE A 36 0.11 -2.03 12.68
C ILE A 36 1.52 -2.60 12.56
N PHE A 37 2.12 -2.50 11.36
CA PHE A 37 3.50 -2.92 11.13
C PHE A 37 4.44 -1.72 11.23
N GLY A 38 5.31 -1.73 12.24
CA GLY A 38 6.32 -0.72 12.48
C GLY A 38 7.72 -1.17 12.08
N GLY A 39 8.66 -0.24 11.95
CA GLY A 39 10.06 -0.51 11.67
C GLY A 39 10.39 -0.94 10.23
N GLY A 40 9.45 -0.75 9.29
CA GLY A 40 9.67 -1.07 7.88
C GLY A 40 9.94 -2.56 7.64
N THR A 41 11.00 -2.88 6.91
CA THR A 41 11.50 -4.26 6.74
C THR A 41 12.51 -4.65 7.82
N GLY A 42 13.05 -3.69 8.56
CA GLY A 42 14.20 -3.88 9.46
C GLY A 42 15.55 -3.93 8.70
N ASN A 43 15.55 -3.80 7.38
CA ASN A 43 16.75 -3.86 6.55
C ASN A 43 17.07 -2.48 5.94
N PRO A 44 18.37 -2.12 5.83
CA PRO A 44 18.78 -0.94 5.10
C PRO A 44 18.44 -1.06 3.61
N TYR A 45 18.42 0.06 2.90
CA TYR A 45 18.11 0.17 1.47
C TYR A 45 16.69 -0.26 1.06
N CYS A 46 15.79 -0.49 2.03
CA CYS A 46 14.38 -0.77 1.79
C CYS A 46 13.52 0.45 2.15
N SER A 47 12.63 0.83 1.26
CA SER A 47 11.66 1.91 1.51
C SER A 47 10.44 1.42 2.28
N THR A 48 9.58 2.36 2.68
CA THR A 48 8.26 2.03 3.24
C THR A 48 7.34 1.39 2.21
N ASP A 49 7.49 1.71 0.92
CA ASP A 49 6.76 1.04 -0.17
C ASP A 49 7.15 -0.44 -0.26
N THR A 50 8.48 -0.74 -0.19
CA THR A 50 8.98 -2.11 -0.14
C THR A 50 8.44 -2.87 1.07
N ALA A 51 8.41 -2.22 2.24
CA ALA A 51 7.85 -2.83 3.45
C ALA A 51 6.36 -3.13 3.28
N ALA A 52 5.58 -2.22 2.72
CA ALA A 52 4.14 -2.42 2.48
C ALA A 52 3.89 -3.60 1.51
N ALA A 53 4.63 -3.65 0.40
CA ALA A 53 4.54 -4.75 -0.57
C ALA A 53 4.88 -6.11 0.06
N LEU A 54 5.98 -6.16 0.84
CA LEU A 54 6.40 -7.38 1.53
C LEU A 54 5.35 -7.84 2.53
N ARG A 55 4.89 -6.96 3.43
CA ARG A 55 3.89 -7.31 4.44
C ARG A 55 2.57 -7.73 3.83
N ALA A 56 2.10 -7.05 2.78
CA ALA A 56 0.87 -7.41 2.09
C ALA A 56 0.93 -8.85 1.54
N ASN A 57 2.02 -9.21 0.88
CA ASN A 57 2.22 -10.57 0.36
C ASN A 57 2.32 -11.60 1.49
N GLU A 58 3.07 -11.32 2.55
CA GLU A 58 3.27 -12.24 3.69
C GLU A 58 1.97 -12.58 4.41
N ILE A 59 1.06 -11.61 4.56
CA ILE A 59 -0.23 -11.83 5.24
C ILE A 59 -1.37 -12.23 4.32
N GLY A 60 -1.12 -12.32 3.01
CA GLY A 60 -2.14 -12.65 2.01
C GLY A 60 -3.19 -11.54 1.85
N ALA A 61 -2.78 -10.28 1.85
CA ALA A 61 -3.70 -9.16 1.62
C ALA A 61 -4.28 -9.20 0.20
N GLU A 62 -5.50 -8.72 0.03
CA GLU A 62 -6.18 -8.68 -1.27
C GLU A 62 -5.79 -7.46 -2.10
N VAL A 63 -5.30 -6.40 -1.46
CA VAL A 63 -4.96 -5.14 -2.09
C VAL A 63 -4.06 -4.28 -1.20
N ILE A 64 -3.21 -3.47 -1.81
CA ILE A 64 -2.48 -2.40 -1.13
C ILE A 64 -3.18 -1.07 -1.40
N LEU A 65 -3.55 -0.36 -0.34
CA LEU A 65 -4.10 0.98 -0.40
C LEU A 65 -2.99 1.98 -0.16
N LYS A 66 -2.46 2.59 -1.24
CA LYS A 66 -1.43 3.63 -1.15
C LYS A 66 -2.06 5.00 -0.96
N ALA A 67 -2.13 5.43 0.29
CA ALA A 67 -2.62 6.74 0.68
C ALA A 67 -1.57 7.82 0.40
N THR A 68 -1.90 8.82 -0.41
CA THR A 68 -0.98 9.86 -0.88
C THR A 68 -1.62 11.25 -0.80
N LYS A 69 -0.88 12.26 -1.27
CA LYS A 69 -1.39 13.64 -1.46
C LYS A 69 -1.96 13.88 -2.86
N VAL A 70 -1.88 12.87 -3.75
CA VAL A 70 -2.40 12.94 -5.11
C VAL A 70 -3.57 11.98 -5.27
N ASP A 71 -4.50 12.32 -6.14
CA ASP A 71 -5.75 11.59 -6.28
C ASP A 71 -5.68 10.41 -7.27
N GLY A 72 -4.48 10.05 -7.70
CA GLY A 72 -4.22 8.89 -8.55
C GLY A 72 -2.98 9.05 -9.42
N ILE A 73 -2.88 8.21 -10.45
CA ILE A 73 -1.78 8.19 -11.42
C ILE A 73 -2.26 8.86 -12.70
N TYR A 74 -1.42 9.73 -13.27
CA TYR A 74 -1.68 10.51 -14.47
C TYR A 74 -0.75 10.12 -15.60
N ASP A 75 -1.15 10.38 -16.83
CA ASP A 75 -0.35 10.18 -18.04
C ASP A 75 0.84 11.15 -18.14
N SER A 76 0.77 12.26 -17.42
CA SER A 76 1.82 13.27 -17.28
C SER A 76 1.65 14.02 -15.96
N ASP A 77 2.66 14.80 -15.58
CA ASP A 77 2.63 15.56 -14.32
C ASP A 77 1.51 16.63 -14.37
N PRO A 78 0.45 16.50 -13.55
CA PRO A 78 -0.68 17.44 -13.56
C PRO A 78 -0.29 18.85 -13.12
N MET A 79 0.82 19.02 -12.40
CA MET A 79 1.34 20.33 -12.00
C MET A 79 1.98 21.07 -13.17
N LYS A 80 2.51 20.32 -14.16
CA LYS A 80 3.15 20.88 -15.36
C LYS A 80 2.22 20.89 -16.56
N ASN A 81 1.29 19.95 -16.64
CA ASN A 81 0.35 19.80 -17.73
C ASN A 81 -1.09 19.80 -17.22
N PRO A 82 -1.81 20.93 -17.32
CA PRO A 82 -3.23 21.01 -16.91
C PRO A 82 -4.17 20.08 -17.68
N LYS A 83 -3.72 19.53 -18.83
CA LYS A 83 -4.47 18.55 -19.64
C LYS A 83 -4.17 17.09 -19.26
N ALA A 84 -3.33 16.86 -18.24
CA ALA A 84 -3.01 15.51 -17.77
C ALA A 84 -4.27 14.74 -17.42
N LYS A 85 -4.36 13.50 -17.88
CA LYS A 85 -5.51 12.63 -17.64
C LYS A 85 -5.17 11.57 -16.62
N ARG A 86 -6.00 11.45 -15.60
CA ARG A 86 -5.85 10.42 -14.58
C ARG A 86 -6.37 9.08 -15.11
N PHE A 87 -5.62 8.03 -14.86
CA PHE A 87 -6.07 6.66 -15.09
C PHE A 87 -7.06 6.22 -13.99
N ALA A 88 -8.16 5.60 -14.38
CA ALA A 88 -9.02 4.88 -13.42
C ALA A 88 -8.40 3.53 -13.06
N THR A 89 -7.91 2.83 -14.09
CA THR A 89 -7.15 1.57 -14.00
C THR A 89 -5.99 1.61 -14.96
N ILE A 90 -4.88 0.93 -14.62
CA ILE A 90 -3.73 0.76 -15.49
C ILE A 90 -3.06 -0.57 -15.16
N SER A 91 -2.55 -1.27 -16.18
CA SER A 91 -1.77 -2.50 -15.96
C SER A 91 -0.37 -2.18 -15.44
N TYR A 92 0.27 -3.15 -14.77
CA TYR A 92 1.66 -3.02 -14.36
C TYR A 92 2.59 -2.76 -15.55
N ILE A 93 2.37 -3.48 -16.65
CA ILE A 93 3.17 -3.35 -17.87
C ILE A 93 3.02 -1.96 -18.49
N ASP A 94 1.80 -1.43 -18.61
CA ASP A 94 1.58 -0.09 -19.13
C ASP A 94 2.21 0.98 -18.25
N ALA A 95 2.13 0.82 -16.93
CA ALA A 95 2.75 1.74 -15.98
C ALA A 95 4.27 1.77 -16.15
N LEU A 96 4.93 0.61 -16.34
CA LEU A 96 6.36 0.49 -16.64
C LEU A 96 6.72 1.12 -17.98
N GLN A 97 6.00 0.78 -19.05
CA GLN A 97 6.25 1.30 -20.39
C GLN A 97 6.13 2.83 -20.43
N LYS A 98 5.16 3.37 -19.73
CA LYS A 98 4.94 4.82 -19.59
C LYS A 98 5.85 5.48 -18.55
N ARG A 99 6.72 4.71 -17.87
CA ARG A 99 7.62 5.18 -16.81
C ARG A 99 6.89 5.95 -15.70
N LEU A 100 5.69 5.52 -15.36
CA LEU A 100 4.87 6.16 -14.32
C LEU A 100 5.38 5.76 -12.93
N LYS A 101 5.58 6.74 -12.07
CA LYS A 101 6.08 6.51 -10.72
C LYS A 101 4.93 6.20 -9.76
N VAL A 102 4.68 4.91 -9.52
CA VAL A 102 3.65 4.43 -8.58
C VAL A 102 4.24 4.18 -7.19
N MET A 103 5.29 3.38 -7.14
CA MET A 103 6.08 3.00 -5.96
C MET A 103 7.56 2.99 -6.35
N ASP A 104 8.45 2.69 -5.41
CA ASP A 104 9.82 2.35 -5.80
C ASP A 104 9.85 1.04 -6.61
N SER A 105 10.92 0.84 -7.39
CA SER A 105 11.00 -0.28 -8.34
C SER A 105 10.93 -1.64 -7.67
N THR A 106 11.52 -1.79 -6.48
CA THR A 106 11.52 -3.05 -5.73
C THR A 106 10.11 -3.41 -5.28
N ALA A 107 9.40 -2.46 -4.67
CA ALA A 107 8.01 -2.65 -4.25
C ALA A 107 7.09 -2.94 -5.44
N PHE A 108 7.29 -2.21 -6.55
CA PHE A 108 6.48 -2.35 -7.75
C PHE A 108 6.64 -3.73 -8.39
N SER A 109 7.90 -4.20 -8.55
CA SER A 109 8.17 -5.54 -9.08
C SER A 109 7.60 -6.63 -8.17
N LEU A 110 7.78 -6.50 -6.84
CA LEU A 110 7.24 -7.47 -5.88
C LEU A 110 5.71 -7.58 -5.98
N CYS A 111 5.01 -6.46 -6.13
CA CYS A 111 3.56 -6.45 -6.32
C CYS A 111 3.16 -7.07 -7.68
N MET A 112 3.86 -6.72 -8.75
CA MET A 112 3.60 -7.23 -10.10
C MET A 112 3.77 -8.76 -10.15
N ASP A 113 4.89 -9.28 -9.64
CA ASP A 113 5.21 -10.72 -9.67
C ASP A 113 4.22 -11.57 -8.86
N ASN A 114 3.61 -10.98 -7.84
CA ASN A 114 2.61 -11.65 -6.99
C ASN A 114 1.16 -11.29 -7.35
N GLY A 115 0.92 -10.52 -8.40
CA GLY A 115 -0.42 -10.11 -8.80
C GLY A 115 -1.16 -9.27 -7.73
N MET A 116 -0.42 -8.57 -6.86
CA MET A 116 -0.95 -7.79 -5.74
C MET A 116 -1.51 -6.44 -6.24
N PRO A 117 -2.82 -6.20 -6.25
CA PRO A 117 -3.35 -4.93 -6.73
C PRO A 117 -2.93 -3.75 -5.84
N ILE A 118 -2.70 -2.59 -6.45
CA ILE A 118 -2.41 -1.35 -5.74
C ILE A 118 -3.48 -0.32 -6.08
N ILE A 119 -4.04 0.37 -5.09
CA ILE A 119 -4.92 1.52 -5.30
C ILE A 119 -4.24 2.76 -4.76
N VAL A 120 -3.91 3.70 -5.64
CA VAL A 120 -3.32 5.00 -5.27
C VAL A 120 -4.45 6.03 -5.17
N PHE A 121 -4.57 6.68 -4.02
CA PHE A 121 -5.65 7.63 -3.78
C PHE A 121 -5.23 8.79 -2.86
N ASP A 122 -5.97 9.90 -2.94
CA ASP A 122 -5.79 11.06 -2.05
C ASP A 122 -6.43 10.79 -0.69
N LEU A 123 -5.59 10.73 0.35
CA LEU A 123 -6.01 10.54 1.74
C LEU A 123 -6.74 11.77 2.31
N PHE A 124 -6.38 12.96 1.86
CA PHE A 124 -6.88 14.22 2.44
C PHE A 124 -8.25 14.63 1.88
N LYS A 125 -8.66 14.05 0.78
CA LYS A 125 -10.00 14.26 0.25
C LYS A 125 -11.03 13.59 1.14
N LYS A 126 -11.97 14.38 1.66
CA LYS A 126 -13.00 13.94 2.60
C LYS A 126 -13.72 12.67 2.11
N HIS A 127 -13.81 11.69 3.00
CA HIS A 127 -14.44 10.37 2.78
C HIS A 127 -13.73 9.42 1.80
N ASN A 128 -12.60 9.77 1.16
CA ASN A 128 -11.92 8.89 0.22
C ASN A 128 -11.47 7.58 0.88
N PHE A 129 -10.89 7.65 2.07
CA PHE A 129 -10.45 6.47 2.81
C PHE A 129 -11.61 5.50 3.07
N ARG A 130 -12.75 6.01 3.53
CA ARG A 130 -13.94 5.19 3.73
C ARG A 130 -14.46 4.59 2.42
N LYS A 131 -14.50 5.40 1.36
CA LYS A 131 -14.98 4.94 0.04
C LYS A 131 -14.13 3.82 -0.52
N VAL A 132 -12.79 3.94 -0.47
CA VAL A 132 -11.90 2.91 -1.04
C VAL A 132 -12.00 1.60 -0.28
N ILE A 133 -12.10 1.63 1.06
CA ILE A 133 -12.28 0.42 1.88
C ILE A 133 -13.61 -0.28 1.58
N LEU A 134 -14.66 0.49 1.29
CA LEU A 134 -15.98 -0.06 0.93
C LEU A 134 -16.09 -0.44 -0.56
N GLY A 135 -14.99 -0.54 -1.29
CA GLY A 135 -14.95 -0.94 -2.70
C GLY A 135 -15.35 0.17 -3.70
N GLY A 136 -15.49 1.42 -3.25
CA GLY A 136 -15.79 2.55 -4.12
C GLY A 136 -14.65 2.85 -5.09
N ARG A 137 -14.99 3.30 -6.30
CA ARG A 137 -14.02 3.69 -7.33
C ARG A 137 -13.35 5.03 -6.96
N VAL A 138 -12.22 4.96 -6.32
CA VAL A 138 -11.41 6.11 -5.87
C VAL A 138 -9.98 5.93 -6.36
N GLY A 139 -9.38 7.01 -6.87
CA GLY A 139 -7.98 6.97 -7.26
C GLY A 139 -7.71 6.20 -8.56
N THR A 140 -6.56 5.56 -8.62
CA THR A 140 -6.13 4.70 -9.73
C THR A 140 -5.82 3.30 -9.20
N ARG A 141 -6.38 2.28 -9.83
CA ARG A 141 -6.04 0.87 -9.59
C ARG A 141 -4.94 0.43 -10.55
N VAL A 142 -3.91 -0.18 -10.01
CA VAL A 142 -2.85 -0.88 -10.76
C VAL A 142 -3.00 -2.37 -10.52
N SER A 143 -3.08 -3.16 -11.58
CA SER A 143 -3.24 -4.63 -11.49
C SER A 143 -2.79 -5.33 -12.77
#